data_5018377aa5d943aaf9253092380f12e2
#
_entry.id   5018377aa5d943aaf9253092380f12e2
#
_cell.length_a   1.000
_cell.length_b   1.000
_cell.length_c   1.000
_cell.angle_alpha   90.00
_cell.angle_beta   90.00
_cell.angle_gamma   90.00
#
_symmetry.space_group_name_H-M   'P 1'
#
loop_
_entity.id
_entity.type
_entity.pdbx_description
1 polymer ?
#
loop_
_entity_poly.entity_id
_entity_poly.type
_entity_poly.pdbx_seq_one_letter_code
_entity_poly.pdbx_strand_id
1 'polypeptide(L)'
;TQWGTKFPDKYIICGSHYDSHRSGDGDKTCPGADDNATGVATVLETARILSEYSFEYSILYCAFSAEEIGLIGSEAYASFCAKMGMDIVAYFNNDMNGYLHEGNEIHVDLIYPETVASLGEYYMNVADIYFPEMEVRHIEFTAGDSDHTSFNNNGFMGIYPFEDKDNYSPYIHTADDIIGISVNSFEQSQRFTQMNLA
;
A
#
# COMPACT_ATOMS: atom_id res chain seq x y z
N THR A 1 2.86 11.06 12.78
CA THR A 1 2.05 10.28 13.75
C THR A 1 0.84 11.07 14.17
N GLN A 2 -0.31 10.43 14.13
CA GLN A 2 -1.56 10.90 14.73
C GLN A 2 -1.81 10.04 15.98
N TRP A 3 -1.76 10.69 17.15
CA TRP A 3 -1.82 9.95 18.41
C TRP A 3 -3.24 9.51 18.77
N GLY A 4 -3.37 8.26 19.20
CA GLY A 4 -4.61 7.69 19.69
C GLY A 4 -5.06 8.30 21.03
N THR A 5 -6.38 8.42 21.20
CA THR A 5 -6.97 9.07 22.38
C THR A 5 -7.17 8.09 23.55
N LYS A 6 -7.21 6.78 23.29
CA LYS A 6 -7.50 5.75 24.30
C LYS A 6 -6.40 4.71 24.41
N PHE A 7 -5.84 4.29 23.29
CA PHE A 7 -4.78 3.30 23.21
C PHE A 7 -3.61 3.85 22.36
N PRO A 8 -2.88 4.87 22.86
CA PRO A 8 -1.83 5.55 22.08
C PRO A 8 -0.64 4.64 21.76
N ASP A 9 -0.48 3.52 22.49
CA ASP A 9 0.58 2.53 22.27
C ASP A 9 0.20 1.42 21.29
N LYS A 10 -1.02 1.46 20.74
CA LYS A 10 -1.46 0.58 19.64
C LYS A 10 -1.44 1.36 18.32
N TYR A 11 -0.85 0.75 17.31
CA TYR A 11 -0.57 1.45 16.06
C TYR A 11 -1.20 0.78 14.86
N ILE A 12 -1.81 1.59 14.00
CA ILE A 12 -2.14 1.22 12.62
C ILE A 12 -1.16 1.98 11.74
N ILE A 13 -0.58 1.32 10.75
CA ILE A 13 0.36 1.94 9.83
C ILE A 13 -0.26 1.97 8.44
N CYS A 14 -0.28 3.16 7.83
CA CYS A 14 -0.55 3.37 6.42
C CYS A 14 0.77 3.78 5.78
N GLY A 15 1.29 3.00 4.87
CA GLY A 15 2.63 3.22 4.32
C GLY A 15 2.74 2.98 2.83
N SER A 16 3.82 3.48 2.26
CA SER A 16 4.23 3.31 0.88
C SER A 16 5.75 3.45 0.80
N HIS A 17 6.39 2.99 -0.26
CA HIS A 17 7.74 3.43 -0.59
C HIS A 17 7.72 4.69 -1.45
N TYR A 18 8.83 5.42 -1.51
CA TYR A 18 8.95 6.66 -2.27
C TYR A 18 10.15 6.69 -3.23
N ASP A 19 10.98 5.66 -3.20
CA ASP A 19 12.02 5.46 -4.19
C ASP A 19 11.42 4.87 -5.47
N SER A 20 12.11 5.02 -6.57
CA SER A 20 11.76 4.44 -7.86
C SER A 20 13.00 3.86 -8.52
N HIS A 21 12.80 2.85 -9.36
CA HIS A 21 13.86 2.11 -10.03
C HIS A 21 13.67 2.09 -11.54
N ARG A 22 14.77 1.95 -12.25
CA ARG A 22 14.77 1.68 -13.67
C ARG A 22 15.53 0.41 -14.01
N SER A 23 14.89 -0.47 -14.72
CA SER A 23 15.52 -1.68 -15.24
C SER A 23 16.31 -1.38 -16.54
N GLY A 24 17.49 -2.00 -16.66
CA GLY A 24 18.30 -1.98 -17.87
C GLY A 24 19.33 -0.83 -17.96
N ASP A 25 20.16 -0.91 -19.01
CA ASP A 25 21.19 0.09 -19.30
C ASP A 25 20.64 1.19 -20.21
N GLY A 26 20.92 2.45 -19.96
CA GLY A 26 20.55 3.56 -20.82
C GLY A 26 20.12 4.80 -20.08
N ASP A 27 19.02 5.42 -20.50
CA ASP A 27 18.44 6.59 -19.85
C ASP A 27 18.11 6.28 -18.38
N LYS A 28 18.59 7.13 -17.48
CA LYS A 28 18.42 6.97 -16.02
C LYS A 28 17.18 7.67 -15.47
N THR A 29 16.26 8.06 -16.34
CA THR A 29 14.99 8.66 -15.93
C THR A 29 14.10 7.58 -15.29
N CYS A 30 13.75 7.77 -14.04
CA CYS A 30 12.86 6.88 -13.28
C CYS A 30 11.72 7.74 -12.69
N PRO A 31 10.67 8.04 -13.48
CA PRO A 31 9.62 8.92 -13.00
C PRO A 31 8.85 8.34 -11.81
N GLY A 32 8.58 7.02 -11.82
CA GLY A 32 7.92 6.33 -10.73
C GLY A 32 6.53 6.89 -10.44
N ALA A 33 5.75 7.20 -11.47
CA ALA A 33 4.45 7.84 -11.26
C ALA A 33 3.45 6.86 -10.64
N ASP A 34 3.40 5.63 -11.14
CA ASP A 34 2.59 4.58 -10.57
C ASP A 34 3.36 3.82 -9.50
N ASP A 35 4.61 3.50 -9.77
CA ASP A 35 5.54 2.85 -8.88
C ASP A 35 6.64 3.82 -8.37
N ASN A 36 6.42 4.60 -7.23
CA ASN A 36 5.24 4.50 -6.39
C ASN A 36 4.75 5.90 -5.92
N ALA A 37 4.65 6.87 -6.82
CA ALA A 37 4.09 8.17 -6.44
C ALA A 37 2.58 8.10 -6.16
N THR A 38 1.85 7.13 -6.77
CA THR A 38 0.43 6.90 -6.47
C THR A 38 0.23 6.44 -5.03
N GLY A 39 1.04 5.50 -4.54
CA GLY A 39 1.01 5.06 -3.15
C GLY A 39 1.36 6.18 -2.18
N VAL A 40 2.40 6.97 -2.47
CA VAL A 40 2.76 8.15 -1.66
C VAL A 40 1.61 9.15 -1.61
N ALA A 41 0.95 9.44 -2.74
CA ALA A 41 -0.19 10.34 -2.81
C ALA A 41 -1.36 9.82 -1.95
N THR A 42 -1.63 8.51 -2.01
CA THR A 42 -2.66 7.85 -1.19
C THR A 42 -2.37 8.00 0.31
N VAL A 43 -1.14 7.77 0.75
CA VAL A 43 -0.75 7.93 2.18
C VAL A 43 -0.89 9.39 2.62
N LEU A 44 -0.44 10.34 1.79
CA LEU A 44 -0.53 11.78 2.10
C LEU A 44 -1.99 12.27 2.18
N GLU A 45 -2.84 11.85 1.23
CA GLU A 45 -4.24 12.24 1.22
C GLU A 45 -5.02 11.59 2.38
N THR A 46 -4.75 10.32 2.68
CA THR A 46 -5.26 9.65 3.87
C THR A 46 -4.88 10.42 5.13
N ALA A 47 -3.60 10.77 5.28
CA ALA A 47 -3.13 11.56 6.42
C ALA A 47 -3.82 12.93 6.53
N ARG A 48 -3.99 13.61 5.39
CA ARG A 48 -4.65 14.93 5.33
C ARG A 48 -6.09 14.85 5.80
N ILE A 49 -6.86 13.89 5.29
CA ILE A 49 -8.28 13.73 5.64
C ILE A 49 -8.44 13.28 7.09
N LEU A 50 -7.72 12.23 7.50
CA LEU A 50 -7.85 11.67 8.85
C LEU A 50 -7.34 12.63 9.93
N SER A 51 -6.50 13.61 9.60
CA SER A 51 -6.04 14.63 10.57
C SER A 51 -7.17 15.45 11.21
N GLU A 52 -8.32 15.54 10.55
CA GLU A 52 -9.50 16.25 11.05
C GLU A 52 -10.32 15.42 12.08
N TYR A 53 -9.95 14.15 12.30
CA TYR A 53 -10.66 13.22 13.16
C TYR A 53 -9.79 12.72 14.31
N SER A 54 -10.43 12.14 15.33
CA SER A 54 -9.76 11.53 16.47
C SER A 54 -10.08 10.04 16.53
N PHE A 55 -9.06 9.22 16.75
CA PHE A 55 -9.18 7.76 16.78
C PHE A 55 -8.77 7.21 18.13
N GLU A 56 -9.17 5.99 18.45
CA GLU A 56 -8.76 5.33 19.68
C GLU A 56 -7.29 4.88 19.63
N TYR A 57 -6.82 4.38 18.47
CA TYR A 57 -5.45 3.94 18.23
C TYR A 57 -4.64 5.04 17.55
N SER A 58 -3.33 4.95 17.67
CA SER A 58 -2.42 5.84 16.94
C SER A 58 -2.31 5.40 15.47
N ILE A 59 -2.18 6.37 14.57
CA ILE A 59 -1.94 6.11 13.16
C ILE A 59 -0.56 6.65 12.78
N LEU A 60 0.25 5.78 12.18
CA LEU A 60 1.55 6.13 11.62
C LEU A 60 1.42 6.20 10.10
N TYR A 61 1.82 7.31 9.52
CA TYR A 61 1.95 7.48 8.07
C TYR A 61 3.43 7.37 7.73
N CYS A 62 3.80 6.36 6.95
CA CYS A 62 5.18 6.02 6.67
C CYS A 62 5.48 6.13 5.17
N ALA A 63 6.68 6.61 4.85
CA ALA A 63 7.23 6.54 3.50
C ALA A 63 8.61 5.87 3.60
N PHE A 64 8.75 4.70 2.99
CA PHE A 64 9.96 3.89 3.03
C PHE A 64 10.85 4.18 1.84
N SER A 65 12.14 3.99 2.01
CA SER A 65 13.14 4.09 0.95
C SER A 65 13.81 2.76 0.73
N ALA A 66 14.36 2.58 -0.46
CA ALA A 66 15.08 1.36 -0.83
C ALA A 66 14.21 0.09 -0.80
N GLU A 67 12.94 0.25 -1.15
CA GLU A 67 12.03 -0.85 -1.46
C GLU A 67 12.56 -1.60 -2.68
N GLU A 68 12.81 -0.88 -3.75
CA GLU A 68 13.24 -1.31 -5.08
C GLU A 68 14.57 -2.09 -5.12
N ILE A 69 15.31 -2.06 -4.04
CA ILE A 69 16.58 -2.78 -3.90
C ILE A 69 16.53 -3.81 -2.77
N GLY A 70 15.33 -4.25 -2.40
CA GLY A 70 15.07 -5.37 -1.50
C GLY A 70 14.47 -4.98 -0.16
N LEU A 71 13.46 -4.11 -0.12
CA LEU A 71 12.65 -3.78 1.06
C LEU A 71 13.46 -3.24 2.26
N ILE A 72 14.61 -2.59 2.01
CA ILE A 72 15.57 -2.28 3.07
C ILE A 72 14.99 -1.36 4.14
N GLY A 73 14.25 -0.33 3.72
CA GLY A 73 13.68 0.66 4.64
C GLY A 73 12.57 0.08 5.52
N SER A 74 11.63 -0.62 4.92
CA SER A 74 10.51 -1.25 5.63
C SER A 74 10.99 -2.38 6.54
N GLU A 75 11.95 -3.21 6.10
CA GLU A 75 12.52 -4.29 6.92
C GLU A 75 13.25 -3.72 8.14
N ALA A 76 14.06 -2.67 7.95
CA ALA A 76 14.73 -2.01 9.06
C ALA A 76 13.73 -1.47 10.09
N TYR A 77 12.64 -0.88 9.62
CA TYR A 77 11.62 -0.30 10.49
C TYR A 77 10.76 -1.39 11.17
N ALA A 78 10.27 -2.39 10.44
CA ALA A 78 9.50 -3.50 11.00
C ALA A 78 10.30 -4.27 12.05
N SER A 79 11.59 -4.57 11.76
CA SER A 79 12.50 -5.20 12.70
C SER A 79 12.76 -4.34 13.95
N PHE A 80 12.87 -3.01 13.78
CA PHE A 80 12.95 -2.09 14.93
C PHE A 80 11.68 -2.15 15.77
N CYS A 81 10.50 -2.07 15.16
CA CYS A 81 9.21 -2.17 15.87
C CYS A 81 9.09 -3.47 16.67
N ALA A 82 9.45 -4.60 16.07
CA ALA A 82 9.44 -5.89 16.73
C ALA A 82 10.42 -5.93 17.93
N LYS A 83 11.64 -5.45 17.76
CA LYS A 83 12.64 -5.37 18.85
C LYS A 83 12.21 -4.46 20.00
N MET A 84 11.49 -3.39 19.70
CA MET A 84 10.97 -2.46 20.71
C MET A 84 9.66 -2.94 21.35
N GLY A 85 9.09 -4.05 20.88
CA GLY A 85 7.83 -4.58 21.36
C GLY A 85 6.64 -3.65 21.06
N MET A 86 6.68 -2.93 19.96
CA MET A 86 5.56 -2.06 19.54
C MET A 86 4.34 -2.89 19.16
N ASP A 87 3.16 -2.47 19.60
CA ASP A 87 1.89 -3.13 19.29
C ASP A 87 1.35 -2.60 17.94
N ILE A 88 1.90 -3.13 16.84
CA ILE A 88 1.42 -2.82 15.49
C ILE A 88 0.25 -3.75 15.19
N VAL A 89 -0.95 -3.17 15.13
CA VAL A 89 -2.21 -3.91 14.93
C VAL A 89 -2.39 -4.28 13.46
N ALA A 90 -2.06 -3.37 12.54
CA ALA A 90 -2.19 -3.56 11.10
C ALA A 90 -1.22 -2.67 10.32
N TYR A 91 -0.77 -3.16 9.18
CA TYR A 91 -0.07 -2.39 8.16
C TYR A 91 -0.82 -2.46 6.82
N PHE A 92 -1.19 -1.30 6.29
CA PHE A 92 -1.80 -1.13 4.97
C PHE A 92 -0.75 -0.60 4.01
N ASN A 93 -0.33 -1.42 3.07
CA ASN A 93 0.65 -1.07 2.05
C ASN A 93 -0.04 -0.39 0.86
N ASN A 94 0.52 0.70 0.39
CA ASN A 94 0.03 1.42 -0.77
C ASN A 94 1.13 1.47 -1.83
N ASP A 95 0.91 0.73 -2.91
CA ASP A 95 1.91 0.56 -3.93
C ASP A 95 1.19 0.21 -5.24
N MET A 96 1.45 0.99 -6.30
CA MET A 96 0.84 0.84 -7.61
C MET A 96 -0.70 0.75 -7.57
N ASN A 97 -1.36 1.88 -7.64
CA ASN A 97 -2.82 1.95 -7.59
C ASN A 97 -3.41 2.93 -8.62
N GLY A 98 -2.68 3.24 -9.69
CA GLY A 98 -3.06 4.25 -10.68
C GLY A 98 -3.26 3.73 -12.09
N TYR A 99 -2.94 2.48 -12.39
CA TYR A 99 -3.14 1.90 -13.71
C TYR A 99 -4.40 1.05 -13.76
N LEU A 100 -5.24 1.31 -14.76
CA LEU A 100 -6.40 0.50 -15.09
C LEU A 100 -6.24 -0.04 -16.50
N HIS A 101 -6.13 -1.37 -16.62
CA HIS A 101 -6.04 -2.03 -17.93
C HIS A 101 -7.30 -1.78 -18.76
N GLU A 102 -7.11 -1.55 -20.07
CA GLU A 102 -8.22 -1.28 -20.99
C GLU A 102 -9.24 -2.43 -20.98
N GLY A 103 -10.49 -2.08 -20.72
CA GLY A 103 -11.59 -3.03 -20.65
C GLY A 103 -11.85 -3.63 -19.28
N ASN A 104 -11.01 -3.36 -18.28
CA ASN A 104 -11.25 -3.76 -16.90
C ASN A 104 -12.13 -2.74 -16.16
N GLU A 105 -12.87 -3.23 -15.19
CA GLU A 105 -13.49 -2.40 -14.14
C GLU A 105 -12.51 -2.23 -12.98
N ILE A 106 -12.69 -1.17 -12.18
CA ILE A 106 -11.88 -0.94 -10.99
C ILE A 106 -12.13 -2.09 -10.00
N HIS A 107 -11.06 -2.76 -9.63
CA HIS A 107 -11.05 -3.82 -8.63
C HIS A 107 -9.77 -3.75 -7.80
N VAL A 108 -9.67 -4.56 -6.77
CA VAL A 108 -8.49 -4.68 -5.92
C VAL A 108 -8.05 -6.13 -5.86
N ASP A 109 -6.80 -6.39 -6.20
CA ASP A 109 -6.13 -7.63 -5.85
C ASP A 109 -5.49 -7.48 -4.48
N LEU A 110 -6.11 -8.07 -3.46
CA LEU A 110 -5.65 -7.96 -2.09
C LEU A 110 -4.64 -9.05 -1.79
N ILE A 111 -3.38 -8.67 -1.71
CA ILE A 111 -2.24 -9.57 -1.53
C ILE A 111 -1.92 -9.70 -0.04
N TYR A 112 -1.99 -10.90 0.47
CA TYR A 112 -1.56 -11.25 1.83
C TYR A 112 -1.37 -12.76 1.99
N PRO A 113 -0.49 -13.21 2.90
CA PRO A 113 -0.36 -14.63 3.24
C PRO A 113 -1.50 -15.08 4.17
N GLU A 114 -1.86 -16.36 4.13
CA GLU A 114 -2.92 -16.95 4.95
C GLU A 114 -2.79 -16.64 6.46
N THR A 115 -1.57 -16.43 6.94
CA THR A 115 -1.29 -16.08 8.34
C THR A 115 -1.91 -14.76 8.79
N VAL A 116 -2.30 -13.88 7.86
CA VAL A 116 -2.96 -12.60 8.14
C VAL A 116 -4.38 -12.51 7.57
N ALA A 117 -5.01 -13.64 7.29
CA ALA A 117 -6.34 -13.73 6.69
C ALA A 117 -7.40 -12.88 7.43
N SER A 118 -7.30 -12.76 8.76
CA SER A 118 -8.25 -11.95 9.55
C SER A 118 -8.23 -10.46 9.17
N LEU A 119 -7.08 -9.89 8.80
CA LEU A 119 -6.99 -8.52 8.32
C LEU A 119 -7.50 -8.40 6.87
N GLY A 120 -7.19 -9.39 6.03
CA GLY A 120 -7.70 -9.43 4.66
C GLY A 120 -9.22 -9.54 4.60
N GLU A 121 -9.80 -10.43 5.41
CA GLU A 121 -11.26 -10.58 5.55
C GLU A 121 -11.91 -9.28 6.07
N TYR A 122 -11.27 -8.60 7.02
CA TYR A 122 -11.73 -7.30 7.49
C TYR A 122 -11.77 -6.28 6.33
N TYR A 123 -10.70 -6.19 5.55
CA TYR A 123 -10.63 -5.29 4.39
C TYR A 123 -11.73 -5.60 3.36
N MET A 124 -11.93 -6.87 3.01
CA MET A 124 -13.00 -7.29 2.09
C MET A 124 -14.39 -6.95 2.61
N ASN A 125 -14.65 -7.16 3.93
CA ASN A 125 -15.93 -6.79 4.53
C ASN A 125 -16.17 -5.27 4.49
N VAL A 126 -15.13 -4.45 4.67
CA VAL A 126 -15.23 -3.00 4.53
C VAL A 126 -15.57 -2.62 3.08
N ALA A 127 -14.92 -3.26 2.11
CA ALA A 127 -15.23 -3.05 0.69
C ALA A 127 -16.69 -3.40 0.37
N ASP A 128 -17.19 -4.54 0.83
CA ASP A 128 -18.58 -4.96 0.62
C ASP A 128 -19.61 -3.95 1.19
N ILE A 129 -19.26 -3.28 2.28
CA ILE A 129 -20.15 -2.30 2.93
C ILE A 129 -20.13 -0.96 2.21
N TYR A 130 -18.95 -0.44 1.86
CA TYR A 130 -18.80 0.92 1.36
C TYR A 130 -18.68 1.01 -0.16
N PHE A 131 -18.25 -0.06 -0.82
CA PHE A 131 -18.00 -0.15 -2.26
C PHE A 131 -18.52 -1.46 -2.85
N PRO A 132 -19.83 -1.79 -2.69
CA PRO A 132 -20.38 -3.10 -3.07
C PRO A 132 -20.29 -3.40 -4.57
N GLU A 133 -19.98 -2.39 -5.38
CA GLU A 133 -19.74 -2.54 -6.82
C GLU A 133 -18.28 -2.89 -7.17
N MET A 134 -17.37 -2.77 -6.21
CA MET A 134 -15.94 -3.02 -6.42
C MET A 134 -15.57 -4.44 -6.00
N GLU A 135 -15.07 -5.22 -6.93
CA GLU A 135 -14.55 -6.55 -6.63
C GLU A 135 -13.23 -6.44 -5.84
N VAL A 136 -13.11 -7.20 -4.77
CA VAL A 136 -11.84 -7.41 -4.05
C VAL A 136 -11.51 -8.89 -4.08
N ARG A 137 -10.40 -9.24 -4.73
CA ARG A 137 -9.96 -10.63 -4.90
C ARG A 137 -8.78 -10.91 -3.99
N HIS A 138 -8.89 -11.95 -3.16
CA HIS A 138 -7.73 -12.42 -2.39
C HIS A 138 -6.71 -13.09 -3.30
N ILE A 139 -5.48 -12.63 -3.23
CA ILE A 139 -4.33 -13.22 -3.91
C ILE A 139 -3.33 -13.68 -2.85
N GLU A 140 -3.11 -14.99 -2.78
CA GLU A 140 -2.03 -15.51 -1.95
C GLU A 140 -0.70 -15.34 -2.68
N PHE A 141 0.16 -14.53 -2.10
CA PHE A 141 1.50 -14.31 -2.63
C PHE A 141 2.52 -14.64 -1.53
N THR A 142 3.52 -15.43 -1.87
CA THR A 142 4.51 -15.96 -0.92
C THR A 142 5.90 -15.35 -1.10
N ALA A 143 6.09 -14.48 -2.09
CA ALA A 143 7.35 -13.79 -2.37
C ALA A 143 7.29 -12.31 -1.96
N GLY A 144 8.41 -11.72 -1.60
CA GLY A 144 8.49 -10.33 -1.17
C GLY A 144 8.26 -9.36 -2.31
N ASP A 145 7.02 -8.91 -2.44
CA ASP A 145 6.60 -8.11 -3.58
C ASP A 145 6.47 -6.63 -3.24
N SER A 146 6.36 -6.27 -1.98
CA SER A 146 6.33 -4.91 -1.47
C SER A 146 6.48 -4.87 0.05
N ASP A 147 6.47 -3.68 0.64
CA ASP A 147 6.79 -3.41 2.06
C ASP A 147 5.95 -4.19 3.09
N HIS A 148 4.74 -4.68 2.73
CA HIS A 148 3.92 -5.51 3.63
C HIS A 148 4.64 -6.80 4.04
N THR A 149 5.49 -7.34 3.17
CA THR A 149 6.28 -8.55 3.44
C THR A 149 7.23 -8.35 4.61
N SER A 150 7.85 -7.17 4.72
CA SER A 150 8.71 -6.83 5.84
C SER A 150 7.97 -6.89 7.18
N PHE A 151 6.74 -6.38 7.22
CA PHE A 151 5.91 -6.43 8.44
C PHE A 151 5.47 -7.86 8.75
N ASN A 152 5.04 -8.64 7.76
CA ASN A 152 4.64 -10.03 7.93
C ASN A 152 5.81 -10.90 8.44
N ASN A 153 7.02 -10.71 7.91
CA ASN A 153 8.22 -11.40 8.35
C ASN A 153 8.62 -11.08 9.80
N ASN A 154 8.24 -9.89 10.29
CA ASN A 154 8.51 -9.48 11.66
C ASN A 154 7.32 -9.72 12.62
N GLY A 155 6.31 -10.51 12.19
CA GLY A 155 5.21 -10.98 13.02
C GLY A 155 4.03 -10.01 13.15
N PHE A 156 3.97 -9.00 12.30
CA PHE A 156 2.84 -8.07 12.20
C PHE A 156 1.89 -8.47 11.09
N MET A 157 0.67 -7.96 11.12
CA MET A 157 -0.30 -8.17 10.03
C MET A 157 -0.16 -7.06 8.99
N GLY A 158 0.34 -7.40 7.81
CA GLY A 158 0.45 -6.51 6.67
C GLY A 158 -0.34 -7.02 5.47
N ILE A 159 -1.11 -6.16 4.83
CA ILE A 159 -1.83 -6.44 3.59
C ILE A 159 -1.44 -5.44 2.50
N TYR A 160 -1.57 -5.88 1.26
CA TYR A 160 -1.22 -5.10 0.09
C TYR A 160 -2.37 -5.08 -0.92
N PRO A 161 -3.22 -4.04 -0.90
CA PRO A 161 -4.14 -3.75 -1.99
C PRO A 161 -3.36 -3.36 -3.23
N PHE A 162 -3.52 -4.10 -4.31
CA PHE A 162 -2.83 -3.93 -5.59
C PHE A 162 -3.82 -3.74 -6.74
N GLU A 163 -3.41 -3.07 -7.80
CA GLU A 163 -4.29 -2.67 -8.90
C GLU A 163 -4.83 -3.85 -9.72
N ASP A 164 -3.98 -4.71 -10.25
CA ASP A 164 -4.35 -5.93 -10.97
C ASP A 164 -3.10 -6.79 -11.16
N LYS A 165 -3.05 -7.92 -10.51
CA LYS A 165 -1.91 -8.83 -10.57
C LYS A 165 -1.64 -9.39 -11.98
N ASP A 166 -2.70 -9.54 -12.76
CA ASP A 166 -2.60 -10.17 -14.08
C ASP A 166 -2.36 -9.15 -15.20
N ASN A 167 -2.75 -7.88 -14.98
CA ASN A 167 -2.68 -6.81 -15.96
C ASN A 167 -2.24 -5.47 -15.34
N TYR A 168 -1.28 -5.49 -14.43
CA TYR A 168 -0.70 -4.29 -13.86
C TYR A 168 0.04 -3.44 -14.91
N SER A 169 0.44 -2.25 -14.54
CA SER A 169 1.13 -1.32 -15.45
C SER A 169 2.34 -1.97 -16.13
N PRO A 170 2.32 -2.11 -17.46
CA PRO A 170 3.48 -2.63 -18.20
C PRO A 170 4.64 -1.64 -18.28
N TYR A 171 4.45 -0.44 -17.73
CA TYR A 171 5.42 0.65 -17.74
C TYR A 171 6.27 0.74 -16.48
N ILE A 172 6.00 -0.13 -15.50
CA ILE A 172 6.79 -0.25 -14.27
C ILE A 172 8.29 -0.34 -14.59
N HIS A 173 9.11 0.35 -13.83
CA HIS A 173 10.58 0.40 -13.99
C HIS A 173 11.05 0.89 -15.37
N THR A 174 10.27 1.73 -16.03
CA THR A 174 10.63 2.36 -17.32
C THR A 174 10.49 3.88 -17.27
N ALA A 175 10.97 4.56 -18.34
CA ALA A 175 10.79 6.01 -18.48
C ALA A 175 9.33 6.41 -18.76
N ASP A 176 8.48 5.45 -19.12
CA ASP A 176 7.06 5.66 -19.43
C ASP A 176 6.15 5.47 -18.22
N ASP A 177 6.74 5.23 -17.04
CA ASP A 177 6.01 5.28 -15.77
C ASP A 177 5.71 6.73 -15.40
N ILE A 178 4.78 7.34 -16.15
CA ILE A 178 4.37 8.74 -16.05
C ILE A 178 2.85 8.88 -16.02
N ILE A 179 2.38 10.04 -15.53
CA ILE A 179 0.97 10.41 -15.55
C ILE A 179 0.45 10.47 -17.00
N GLY A 180 -0.69 9.85 -17.25
CA GLY A 180 -1.33 9.75 -18.57
C GLY A 180 -0.89 8.54 -19.39
N ILE A 181 0.09 7.76 -18.90
CA ILE A 181 0.52 6.48 -19.49
C ILE A 181 0.39 5.38 -18.44
N SER A 182 1.28 5.32 -17.45
CA SER A 182 1.23 4.36 -16.35
C SER A 182 0.10 4.72 -15.38
N VAL A 183 0.05 5.96 -14.90
CA VAL A 183 -1.09 6.46 -14.13
C VAL A 183 -2.16 6.95 -15.12
N ASN A 184 -3.08 6.08 -15.48
CA ASN A 184 -4.13 6.35 -16.46
C ASN A 184 -5.54 6.45 -15.85
N SER A 185 -5.71 6.09 -14.56
CA SER A 185 -6.99 6.12 -13.85
C SER A 185 -6.86 6.79 -12.48
N PHE A 186 -7.16 8.08 -12.41
CA PHE A 186 -7.26 8.78 -11.11
C PHE A 186 -8.45 8.28 -10.27
N GLU A 187 -9.48 7.75 -10.90
CA GLU A 187 -10.62 7.17 -10.19
C GLU A 187 -10.21 5.92 -9.41
N GLN A 188 -9.35 5.09 -10.00
CA GLN A 188 -8.78 3.93 -9.31
C GLN A 188 -7.96 4.37 -8.08
N SER A 189 -7.00 5.27 -8.25
CA SER A 189 -6.21 5.80 -7.11
C SER A 189 -7.10 6.42 -6.03
N GLN A 190 -8.16 7.12 -6.42
CA GLN A 190 -9.14 7.66 -5.49
C GLN A 190 -9.86 6.55 -4.72
N ARG A 191 -10.23 5.44 -5.38
CA ARG A 191 -10.90 4.31 -4.75
C ARG A 191 -10.01 3.63 -3.71
N PHE A 192 -8.73 3.43 -4.03
CA PHE A 192 -7.75 2.90 -3.06
C PHE A 192 -7.58 3.83 -1.85
N THR A 193 -7.51 5.15 -2.08
CA THR A 193 -7.47 6.13 -0.99
C THR A 193 -8.74 6.06 -0.12
N GLN A 194 -9.90 5.93 -0.72
CA GLN A 194 -11.19 5.80 0.00
C GLN A 194 -11.23 4.53 0.85
N MET A 195 -10.64 3.43 0.40
CA MET A 195 -10.52 2.20 1.20
C MET A 195 -9.67 2.40 2.45
N ASN A 196 -8.60 3.21 2.38
CA ASN A 196 -7.80 3.54 3.56
C ASN A 196 -8.52 4.46 4.56
N LEU A 197 -9.62 5.09 4.15
CA LEU A 197 -10.41 6.01 4.98
C LEU A 197 -11.60 5.31 5.65
N ALA A 198 -11.99 4.15 5.15
CA ALA A 198 -13.14 3.38 5.61
C ALA A 198 -12.75 2.38 6.72
#